data_3dd970f775b191b7c98233d410d48ca3
#
_entry.id   3dd970f775b191b7c98233d410d48ca3
#
_cell.length_a   1.000
_cell.length_b   1.000
_cell.length_c   1.000
_cell.angle_alpha   90.00
_cell.angle_beta   90.00
_cell.angle_gamma   90.00
#
_symmetry.space_group_name_H-M   'P 1'
#
loop_
_entity.id
_entity.type
_entity.pdbx_description
1 polymer ?
#
loop_
_entity_poly.entity_id
_entity_poly.type
_entity_poly.pdbx_seq_one_letter_code
_entity_poly.pdbx_strand_id
1 'polypeptide(L)'
;MGISTVVLKGAMKAAERKNADNHLQSAQVVVATGKYVGEGFDLPRLDTLFLAMPIAWKGTLAQYAGRIHRESEGKTQVTIHDYVDCALPMLQRMFKKREKSYKAMGYALEYIDDNSNKQPSLKLENIPSPNTKPK
;
A
#
# COMPACT_ATOMS: atom_id res chain seq x y z
N MET A 1 25.14 2.38 -4.24
CA MET A 1 24.13 3.26 -3.62
C MET A 1 23.04 2.41 -3.00
N GLY A 2 22.81 2.51 -1.72
CA GLY A 2 21.76 1.78 -1.01
C GLY A 2 20.44 2.55 -1.00
N ILE A 3 19.33 1.80 -1.01
CA ILE A 3 17.99 2.35 -0.78
C ILE A 3 17.80 2.56 0.73
N SER A 4 17.42 3.76 1.13
CA SER A 4 17.11 4.09 2.51
C SER A 4 15.81 3.41 2.94
N THR A 5 15.90 2.47 3.87
CA THR A 5 14.75 1.66 4.32
C THR A 5 14.56 1.79 5.83
N VAL A 6 13.31 1.96 6.25
CA VAL A 6 12.89 1.93 7.65
C VAL A 6 11.91 0.78 7.87
N VAL A 7 12.10 0.04 8.96
CA VAL A 7 11.23 -1.07 9.35
C VAL A 7 10.46 -0.72 10.62
N LEU A 8 9.14 -0.85 10.58
CA LEU A 8 8.23 -0.61 11.70
C LEU A 8 7.47 -1.89 12.05
N LYS A 9 7.74 -2.44 13.21
CA LYS A 9 7.12 -3.70 13.70
C LYS A 9 6.73 -3.61 15.17
N GLY A 10 5.78 -4.44 15.61
CA GLY A 10 5.19 -4.39 16.95
C GLY A 10 6.13 -4.68 18.12
N ALA A 11 7.19 -5.45 17.90
CA ALA A 11 8.13 -5.88 18.94
C ALA A 11 9.33 -4.93 19.11
N MET A 12 9.28 -3.72 18.57
CA MET A 12 10.37 -2.76 18.68
C MET A 12 10.50 -2.20 20.10
N LYS A 13 11.73 -2.15 20.61
CA LYS A 13 12.06 -1.42 21.83
C LYS A 13 11.94 0.09 21.61
N ALA A 14 11.74 0.84 22.69
CA ALA A 14 11.57 2.30 22.61
C ALA A 14 12.72 3.02 21.89
N ALA A 15 13.96 2.58 22.11
CA ALA A 15 15.13 3.15 21.44
C ALA A 15 15.14 2.86 19.92
N GLU A 16 14.76 1.64 19.53
CA GLU A 16 14.65 1.25 18.12
C GLU A 16 13.53 2.04 17.42
N ARG A 17 12.42 2.23 18.10
CA ARG A 17 11.29 3.01 17.61
C ARG A 17 11.67 4.45 17.37
N LYS A 18 12.32 5.08 18.34
CA LYS A 18 12.80 6.46 18.22
C LYS A 18 13.80 6.63 17.06
N ASN A 19 14.72 5.67 16.91
CA ASN A 19 15.65 5.67 15.79
C ASN A 19 14.94 5.55 14.43
N ALA A 20 13.96 4.65 14.33
CA ALA A 20 13.13 4.50 13.13
C ALA A 20 12.38 5.79 12.81
N ASP A 21 11.75 6.42 13.79
CA ASP A 21 11.01 7.67 13.63
C ASP A 21 11.93 8.81 13.14
N ASN A 22 13.17 8.88 13.61
CA ASN A 22 14.15 9.88 13.16
C ASN A 22 14.53 9.72 11.68
N HIS A 23 14.55 8.48 11.17
CA HIS A 23 14.90 8.19 9.77
C HIS A 23 13.69 8.14 8.83
N LEU A 24 12.49 8.12 9.38
CA LEU A 24 11.26 7.91 8.62
C LEU A 24 11.03 9.00 7.54
N GLN A 25 11.36 10.25 7.86
CA GLN A 25 11.16 11.38 6.96
C GLN A 25 12.04 11.33 5.70
N SER A 26 13.18 10.67 5.79
CA SER A 26 14.14 10.53 4.68
C SER A 26 14.10 9.15 4.01
N ALA A 27 13.33 8.21 4.55
CA ALA A 27 13.26 6.85 4.03
C ALA A 27 12.61 6.79 2.64
N GLN A 28 13.24 6.07 1.72
CA GLN A 28 12.67 5.77 0.41
C GLN A 28 11.69 4.60 0.46
N VAL A 29 11.94 3.65 1.36
CA VAL A 29 11.09 2.48 1.56
C VAL A 29 10.73 2.34 3.03
N VAL A 30 9.46 2.15 3.31
CA VAL A 30 8.96 1.84 4.65
C VAL A 30 8.38 0.42 4.63
N VAL A 31 8.95 -0.46 5.43
CA VAL A 31 8.42 -1.80 5.65
C VAL A 31 7.70 -1.81 6.99
N ALA A 32 6.41 -2.06 6.98
CA ALA A 32 5.61 -1.99 8.19
C ALA A 32 4.66 -3.16 8.33
N THR A 33 4.47 -3.64 9.56
CA THR A 33 3.36 -4.54 9.86
C THR A 33 2.04 -3.75 9.90
N GLY A 34 0.93 -4.42 9.62
CA GLY A 34 -0.37 -3.79 9.41
C GLY A 34 -0.83 -2.82 10.50
N LYS A 35 -0.49 -3.11 11.75
CA LYS A 35 -0.79 -2.22 12.88
C LYS A 35 -0.17 -0.83 12.72
N TYR A 36 1.05 -0.75 12.23
CA TYR A 36 1.75 0.52 12.07
C TYR A 36 1.29 1.31 10.86
N VAL A 37 0.91 0.64 9.79
CA VAL A 37 0.30 1.31 8.64
C VAL A 37 -1.00 2.00 9.04
N GLY A 38 -1.79 1.38 9.91
CA GLY A 38 -3.04 1.94 10.41
C GLY A 38 -2.88 3.14 11.34
N GLU A 39 -1.87 3.15 12.20
CA GLU A 39 -1.81 4.07 13.36
C GLU A 39 -0.55 4.94 13.42
N GLY A 40 0.49 4.58 12.70
CA GLY A 40 1.83 4.97 13.16
C GLY A 40 2.51 6.13 12.47
N PHE A 41 2.15 6.52 11.26
CA PHE A 41 2.89 7.57 10.57
C PHE A 41 2.07 8.29 9.49
N ASP A 42 2.49 9.48 9.17
CA ASP A 42 1.95 10.27 8.07
C ASP A 42 3.10 10.76 7.19
N LEU A 43 3.20 10.18 6.01
CA LEU A 43 4.20 10.52 5.00
C LEU A 43 3.49 10.82 3.67
N PRO A 44 3.05 12.06 3.45
CA PRO A 44 2.30 12.43 2.24
C PRO A 44 3.02 12.13 0.92
N ARG A 45 4.34 12.08 0.92
CA ARG A 45 5.16 11.81 -0.26
C ARG A 45 5.10 10.35 -0.76
N LEU A 46 4.59 9.41 0.06
CA LEU A 46 4.44 8.02 -0.35
C LEU A 46 3.35 7.88 -1.40
N ASP A 47 3.68 7.29 -2.52
CA ASP A 47 2.81 7.13 -3.69
C ASP A 47 2.59 5.67 -4.08
N THR A 48 3.32 4.74 -3.48
CA THR A 48 3.27 3.33 -3.86
C THR A 48 3.12 2.44 -2.62
N LEU A 49 2.16 1.53 -2.70
CA LEU A 49 1.91 0.51 -1.69
C LEU A 49 2.17 -0.87 -2.27
N PHE A 50 3.03 -1.65 -1.62
CA PHE A 50 3.22 -3.07 -1.89
C PHE A 50 2.47 -3.89 -0.83
N LEU A 51 1.38 -4.51 -1.23
CA LEU A 51 0.59 -5.37 -0.36
C LEU A 51 1.13 -6.80 -0.43
N ALA A 52 2.15 -7.08 0.38
CA ALA A 52 2.87 -8.35 0.38
C ALA A 52 2.14 -9.48 1.12
N MET A 53 1.18 -9.14 1.98
CA MET A 53 0.37 -10.11 2.73
C MET A 53 -1.11 -9.94 2.39
N PRO A 54 -1.85 -11.04 2.23
CA PRO A 54 -3.26 -10.97 1.89
C PRO A 54 -4.09 -10.39 3.05
N ILE A 55 -4.93 -9.43 2.71
CA ILE A 55 -5.97 -8.90 3.59
C ILE A 55 -7.32 -8.98 2.88
N ALA A 56 -8.37 -9.18 3.64
CA ALA A 56 -9.73 -9.25 3.09
C ALA A 56 -10.64 -8.12 3.59
N TRP A 57 -10.31 -7.55 4.74
CA TRP A 57 -11.17 -6.58 5.38
C TRP A 57 -11.10 -5.22 4.67
N LYS A 58 -12.24 -4.76 4.22
CA LYS A 58 -12.40 -3.50 3.47
C LYS A 58 -11.88 -2.28 4.24
N GLY A 59 -12.14 -2.19 5.54
CA GLY A 59 -11.68 -1.09 6.38
C GLY A 59 -10.16 -1.00 6.46
N THR A 60 -9.49 -2.14 6.59
CA THR A 60 -8.02 -2.23 6.61
C THR A 60 -7.42 -1.77 5.28
N LEU A 61 -7.98 -2.22 4.16
CA LEU A 61 -7.51 -1.81 2.84
C LEU A 61 -7.68 -0.31 2.64
N ALA A 62 -8.81 0.25 3.04
CA ALA A 62 -9.08 1.68 2.95
C ALA A 62 -8.10 2.51 3.80
N GLN A 63 -7.73 2.03 5.00
CA GLN A 63 -6.69 2.66 5.82
C GLN A 63 -5.33 2.67 5.13
N TYR A 64 -4.92 1.54 4.56
CA TYR A 64 -3.62 1.43 3.88
C TYR A 64 -3.56 2.30 2.63
N ALA A 65 -4.59 2.23 1.81
CA ALA A 65 -4.70 3.10 0.63
C ALA A 65 -4.72 4.58 1.02
N GLY A 66 -5.41 4.93 2.10
CA GLY A 66 -5.46 6.29 2.62
C GLY A 66 -4.10 6.89 2.95
N ARG A 67 -3.10 6.07 3.29
CA ARG A 67 -1.74 6.56 3.57
C ARG A 67 -1.02 7.05 2.32
N ILE A 68 -1.28 6.44 1.17
CA ILE A 68 -0.68 6.87 -0.11
C ILE A 68 -1.54 7.89 -0.86
N HIS A 69 -2.78 8.12 -0.45
CA HIS A 69 -3.67 9.12 -1.05
C HIS A 69 -3.48 10.54 -0.52
N ARG A 70 -2.55 10.74 0.40
CA ARG A 70 -2.23 12.10 0.88
C ARG A 70 -1.63 12.93 -0.24
N GLU A 71 -2.07 14.16 -0.35
CA GLU A 71 -1.52 15.10 -1.32
C GLU A 71 -0.10 15.50 -0.96
N SER A 72 0.75 15.58 -1.95
CA SER A 72 2.14 16.02 -1.82
C SER A 72 2.60 16.63 -3.12
N GLU A 73 3.50 17.59 -3.01
CA GLU A 73 4.09 18.25 -4.18
C GLU A 73 4.77 17.24 -5.11
N GLY A 74 4.53 17.37 -6.40
CA GLY A 74 5.07 16.48 -7.43
C GLY A 74 4.41 15.11 -7.54
N LYS A 75 3.47 14.79 -6.67
CA LYS A 75 2.75 13.52 -6.67
C LYS A 75 1.55 13.59 -7.63
N THR A 76 1.60 12.80 -8.70
CA THR A 76 0.58 12.83 -9.76
C THR A 76 -0.35 11.62 -9.73
N GLN A 77 0.10 10.50 -9.20
CA GLN A 77 -0.66 9.26 -9.12
C GLN A 77 -0.23 8.42 -7.93
N VAL A 78 -1.07 7.47 -7.55
CA VAL A 78 -0.75 6.43 -6.56
C VAL A 78 -0.87 5.06 -7.19
N THR A 79 -0.01 4.14 -6.77
CA THR A 79 0.05 2.79 -7.30
C THR A 79 0.00 1.78 -6.17
N ILE A 80 -0.81 0.74 -6.32
CA ILE A 80 -0.85 -0.40 -5.40
C ILE A 80 -0.44 -1.65 -6.17
N HIS A 81 0.57 -2.35 -5.67
CA HIS A 81 0.95 -3.67 -6.12
C HIS A 81 0.37 -4.70 -5.16
N ASP A 82 -0.60 -5.46 -5.63
CA ASP A 82 -1.27 -6.51 -4.85
C ASP A 82 -0.81 -7.88 -5.37
N TYR A 83 -0.14 -8.62 -4.51
CA TYR A 83 0.37 -9.96 -4.83
C TYR A 83 -0.70 -11.00 -4.48
N VAL A 84 -1.20 -11.68 -5.49
CA VAL A 84 -2.29 -12.65 -5.34
C VAL A 84 -1.79 -14.07 -5.56
N ASP A 85 -1.87 -14.90 -4.54
CA ASP A 85 -1.65 -16.34 -4.69
C ASP A 85 -2.95 -17.01 -5.17
N CYS A 86 -2.97 -17.40 -6.44
CA CYS A 86 -4.11 -18.04 -7.07
C CYS A 86 -4.22 -19.53 -6.76
N ALA A 87 -3.23 -20.14 -6.14
CA ALA A 87 -3.23 -21.57 -5.81
C ALA A 87 -4.20 -21.93 -4.68
N LEU A 88 -4.50 -20.97 -3.80
CA LEU A 88 -5.37 -21.18 -2.64
C LEU A 88 -6.73 -20.49 -2.83
N PRO A 89 -7.84 -21.25 -2.86
CA PRO A 89 -9.18 -20.69 -3.05
C PRO A 89 -9.56 -19.61 -2.02
N MET A 90 -9.06 -19.74 -0.80
CA MET A 90 -9.28 -18.74 0.25
C MET A 90 -8.65 -17.40 -0.12
N LEU A 91 -7.43 -17.40 -0.63
CA LEU A 91 -6.71 -16.19 -1.02
C LEU A 91 -7.33 -15.54 -2.26
N GLN A 92 -7.86 -16.35 -3.18
CA GLN A 92 -8.65 -15.84 -4.31
C GLN A 92 -9.92 -15.12 -3.84
N ARG A 93 -10.64 -15.68 -2.87
CA ARG A 93 -11.82 -15.02 -2.30
C ARG A 93 -11.48 -13.71 -1.60
N MET A 94 -10.39 -13.69 -0.87
CA MET A 94 -9.89 -12.45 -0.23
C MET A 94 -9.53 -11.41 -1.29
N PHE A 95 -8.88 -11.81 -2.36
CA PHE A 95 -8.55 -10.92 -3.47
C PHE A 95 -9.81 -10.35 -4.15
N LYS A 96 -10.82 -11.16 -4.43
CA LYS A 96 -12.07 -10.67 -5.01
C LYS A 96 -12.75 -9.59 -4.17
N LYS A 97 -12.63 -9.69 -2.85
CA LYS A 97 -13.12 -8.62 -1.96
C LYS A 97 -12.30 -7.34 -2.11
N ARG A 98 -10.97 -7.45 -2.19
CA ARG A 98 -10.10 -6.30 -2.43
C ARG A 98 -10.36 -5.68 -3.80
N GLU A 99 -10.53 -6.49 -4.83
CA GLU A 99 -10.84 -6.05 -6.19
C GLU A 99 -12.07 -5.13 -6.23
N LYS A 100 -13.15 -5.53 -5.56
CA LYS A 100 -14.35 -4.69 -5.42
C LYS A 100 -14.06 -3.35 -4.73
N SER A 101 -13.23 -3.38 -3.69
CA SER A 101 -12.83 -2.18 -2.96
C SER A 101 -11.97 -1.25 -3.81
N TYR A 102 -11.06 -1.78 -4.60
CA TYR A 102 -10.24 -1.00 -5.54
C TYR A 102 -11.11 -0.29 -6.58
N LYS A 103 -12.04 -1.01 -7.19
CA LYS A 103 -13.01 -0.44 -8.14
C LYS A 103 -13.84 0.68 -7.50
N ALA A 104 -14.31 0.47 -6.28
CA ALA A 104 -15.07 1.47 -5.53
C ALA A 104 -14.26 2.71 -5.19
N MET A 105 -12.94 2.57 -4.98
CA MET A 105 -12.03 3.69 -4.76
C MET A 105 -11.56 4.40 -6.04
N GLY A 106 -11.94 3.92 -7.21
CA GLY A 106 -11.62 4.54 -8.50
C GLY A 106 -10.28 4.11 -9.11
N TYR A 107 -9.74 2.96 -8.71
CA TYR A 107 -8.51 2.44 -9.31
C TYR A 107 -8.77 1.79 -10.66
N ALA A 108 -7.87 2.03 -11.61
CA ALA A 108 -7.75 1.22 -12.81
C ALA A 108 -6.94 -0.04 -12.48
N LEU A 109 -7.45 -1.21 -12.87
CA LEU A 109 -6.83 -2.50 -12.55
C LEU A 109 -6.09 -3.04 -13.77
N GLU A 110 -4.82 -3.37 -13.58
CA GLU A 110 -3.99 -4.07 -14.54
C GLU A 110 -3.52 -5.39 -13.95
N TYR A 111 -3.86 -6.49 -14.60
CA TYR A 111 -3.42 -7.82 -14.19
C TYR A 111 -2.11 -8.16 -14.88
N ILE A 112 -1.07 -8.37 -14.10
CA ILE A 112 0.24 -8.76 -14.60
C ILE A 112 0.40 -10.26 -14.35
N ASP A 113 0.42 -11.05 -15.42
CA ASP A 113 0.70 -12.48 -15.35
C ASP A 113 2.21 -12.68 -15.52
N ASP A 114 2.87 -13.01 -14.42
CA ASP A 114 4.26 -13.39 -14.46
C ASP A 114 4.36 -14.88 -14.79
N ASN A 115 4.52 -15.17 -16.08
CA ASN A 115 4.66 -16.53 -16.62
C ASN A 115 5.77 -17.36 -15.94
N SER A 116 6.63 -16.75 -15.17
CA SER A 116 7.73 -17.44 -14.48
C SER A 116 7.31 -18.02 -13.11
N ASN A 117 6.21 -17.58 -12.50
CA ASN A 117 5.91 -17.96 -11.12
C ASN A 117 4.42 -18.06 -10.73
N LYS A 118 3.49 -18.14 -11.66
CA LYS A 118 2.03 -18.33 -11.42
C LYS A 118 1.38 -17.40 -10.37
N GLN A 119 1.97 -16.27 -10.08
CA GLN A 119 1.40 -15.27 -9.19
C GLN A 119 1.06 -14.01 -9.98
N PRO A 120 -0.20 -13.78 -10.31
CA PRO A 120 -0.59 -12.50 -10.89
C PRO A 120 -0.33 -11.40 -9.87
N SER A 121 0.44 -10.42 -10.25
CA SER A 121 0.52 -9.15 -9.54
C SER A 121 -0.43 -8.16 -10.18
N LEU A 122 -1.11 -7.39 -9.36
CA LEU A 122 -2.05 -6.38 -9.79
C LEU A 122 -1.41 -5.01 -9.62
N LYS A 123 -1.24 -4.29 -10.70
CA LYS A 123 -0.86 -2.88 -10.66
C LYS A 123 -2.13 -2.04 -10.74
N LEU A 124 -2.33 -1.21 -9.76
CA LEU A 124 -3.49 -0.34 -9.65
C LEU A 124 -3.01 1.09 -9.71
N GLU A 125 -3.48 1.81 -10.71
CA GLU A 125 -3.19 3.22 -10.85
C GLU A 125 -4.46 4.03 -10.59
N ASN A 126 -4.40 4.92 -9.63
CA ASN A 126 -5.44 5.91 -9.44
C ASN A 126 -5.04 7.15 -10.22
N ILE A 127 -5.81 7.44 -11.26
CA ILE A 127 -5.73 8.74 -11.92
C ILE A 127 -6.56 9.68 -11.06
N PRO A 128 -5.95 10.69 -10.42
CA PRO A 128 -6.75 11.65 -9.69
C PRO A 128 -7.76 12.26 -10.65
N SER A 129 -9.02 12.13 -10.31
CA SER A 129 -10.09 12.77 -11.05
C SER A 129 -9.84 14.28 -11.10
N PRO A 130 -9.83 14.90 -12.27
CA PRO A 130 -9.64 16.35 -12.34
C PRO A 130 -10.80 17.00 -11.60
N ASN A 131 -10.52 17.45 -10.39
CA ASN A 131 -11.26 18.46 -9.68
C ASN A 131 -12.80 18.32 -9.65
N THR A 132 -13.31 17.49 -8.78
CA THR A 132 -14.56 17.85 -8.13
C THR A 132 -14.20 18.63 -6.87
N LYS A 133 -14.09 19.94 -7.01
CA LYS A 133 -14.14 20.81 -5.84
C LYS A 133 -15.44 20.53 -5.11
N PRO A 134 -15.41 20.14 -3.83
CA PRO A 134 -16.62 20.19 -3.03
C PRO A 134 -17.01 21.66 -2.92
N LYS A 135 -18.21 21.92 -3.33
CA LYS A 135 -18.86 23.18 -2.94
C LYS A 135 -19.14 23.14 -1.45
#